data_b6e866d5630f99cde01b2c1c430b4bbd
#
_entry.id   b6e866d5630f99cde01b2c1c430b4bbd
#
_cell.length_a   1.000
_cell.length_b   1.000
_cell.length_c   1.000
_cell.angle_alpha   90.00
_cell.angle_beta   90.00
_cell.angle_gamma   90.00
#
_symmetry.space_group_name_H-M   'P 1'
#
loop_
_entity.id
_entity.type
_entity.pdbx_description
1 polymer ?
#
loop_
_entity_poly.entity_id
_entity_poly.type
_entity_poly.pdbx_seq_one_letter_code
_entity_poly.pdbx_strand_id
1 'polypeptide(L)'
;MVDSEKMDEGDSPVYLPVKSEQQQSSIQKTASRGSGNIERTWSLNDGYSVTGGVDDNEHGNGKEIGQSEEPGSDTEIIVKWDENDPGNPRNMSLGKRWLITIFVSLGSICVTCTSSMYVMTYKQITQEFGCSTEVATVGLTTYIFGLGVGPLFLAPLSEFYGRRKIYLVSFTLFLIWMIPCAVAQNIETMLVVRFFSGLSGAAFLSVAGGTVGDMFNRHELAGPMMLYTASPFVGPELGPLLGGFINQYTTWRWTFYTLLIWAAAQLAILYFFVPETYHPVLLQNKAAKLRQETKDNRYIAPIEKLNKSIAQTVLRSCYRPMLLLTLESMCACLCLFSAVLLGILYLFFGAFNTVFSTVYGFNQWQVGLSFMGIFVGMLFGISSDPLWRKNYQRLEANHIKVVGERGESMPEWRLPPAIGGAPFVTVGIFIFAWTTYSHVHWIVPIIGTAFFGAGVVLVYSGIFTFLVDAYPEFAASALAANSFARSSFGGIFPLFGTQMYDRLGIHWASSLLGFLTLLMLPFPYVFFRYGKDIRKRSKFATSMT
;
A
#
# COMPACT_ATOMS: atom_id res chain seq x y z
N MET A 1 78.74 -11.15 8.84
CA MET A 1 78.98 -11.13 10.27
C MET A 1 77.59 -11.47 10.86
N VAL A 2 77.34 -12.77 11.13
CA VAL A 2 77.60 -13.42 12.42
C VAL A 2 76.67 -12.87 13.47
N ASP A 3 75.78 -13.58 14.13
CA ASP A 3 75.49 -14.99 14.46
C ASP A 3 73.99 -15.06 14.90
N SER A 4 73.17 -16.03 14.60
CA SER A 4 73.00 -17.42 15.08
C SER A 4 72.62 -17.57 16.58
N GLU A 5 71.68 -18.45 16.78
CA GLU A 5 71.32 -19.26 17.98
C GLU A 5 70.32 -18.67 18.97
N LYS A 6 69.37 -19.38 19.54
CA LYS A 6 69.07 -20.82 19.65
C LYS A 6 67.59 -21.03 20.10
N MET A 7 67.09 -22.17 19.79
CA MET A 7 65.86 -22.81 20.37
C MET A 7 65.89 -22.88 21.89
N ASP A 8 64.71 -22.84 22.51
CA ASP A 8 64.43 -23.79 23.60
C ASP A 8 62.94 -24.18 23.62
N GLU A 9 62.71 -25.43 24.00
CA GLU A 9 61.50 -26.21 23.96
C GLU A 9 60.62 -26.00 25.22
N GLY A 10 59.29 -26.24 25.03
CA GLY A 10 58.48 -26.97 26.02
C GLY A 10 57.63 -26.13 26.94
N ASP A 11 56.33 -26.14 26.70
CA ASP A 11 55.42 -26.64 27.74
C ASP A 11 54.02 -26.90 27.18
N SER A 12 53.54 -28.09 27.48
CA SER A 12 52.23 -28.62 27.11
C SER A 12 51.10 -28.01 27.96
N PRO A 13 49.86 -27.85 27.45
CA PRO A 13 48.77 -27.33 28.26
C PRO A 13 48.20 -28.41 29.16
N VAL A 14 48.13 -28.09 30.44
CA VAL A 14 47.51 -28.86 31.52
C VAL A 14 46.00 -28.90 31.33
N TYR A 15 45.43 -30.09 31.14
CA TYR A 15 43.99 -30.35 31.27
C TYR A 15 43.55 -30.30 32.74
N LEU A 16 42.56 -29.43 33.05
CA LEU A 16 41.82 -29.50 34.32
C LEU A 16 40.40 -30.05 34.06
N PRO A 17 39.84 -30.79 35.02
CA PRO A 17 38.76 -31.71 34.78
C PRO A 17 37.37 -31.06 34.73
N VAL A 18 36.53 -31.65 33.88
CA VAL A 18 35.09 -31.41 33.72
C VAL A 18 34.38 -31.54 35.06
N LYS A 19 33.74 -30.47 35.52
CA LYS A 19 32.75 -30.51 36.61
C LYS A 19 31.35 -30.80 36.06
N SER A 20 30.85 -31.86 36.54
CA SER A 20 29.55 -32.53 36.57
C SER A 20 28.31 -31.83 36.04
N GLU A 21 27.51 -32.62 35.33
CA GLU A 21 26.20 -32.44 34.70
C GLU A 21 25.05 -31.91 35.59
N GLN A 22 25.29 -31.52 36.84
CA GLN A 22 24.21 -31.05 37.74
C GLN A 22 23.94 -29.55 37.70
N GLN A 23 24.76 -28.75 37.00
CA GLN A 23 24.53 -27.30 36.88
C GLN A 23 23.82 -26.86 35.58
N GLN A 24 23.68 -27.76 34.63
CA GLN A 24 22.93 -27.48 33.39
C GLN A 24 21.41 -27.66 33.54
N SER A 25 20.93 -28.42 34.51
CA SER A 25 19.50 -28.65 34.73
C SER A 25 18.76 -27.51 35.46
N SER A 26 19.48 -26.61 36.13
CA SER A 26 18.89 -25.45 36.84
C SER A 26 18.74 -24.22 35.94
N ILE A 27 19.54 -24.10 34.88
CA ILE A 27 19.43 -22.99 33.92
C ILE A 27 18.34 -23.24 32.89
N GLN A 28 18.04 -24.48 32.57
CA GLN A 28 16.92 -24.83 31.67
C GLN A 28 15.53 -24.72 32.33
N LYS A 29 15.42 -24.78 33.68
CA LYS A 29 14.13 -24.63 34.37
C LYS A 29 13.70 -23.19 34.63
N THR A 30 14.57 -22.20 34.49
CA THR A 30 14.24 -20.78 34.67
C THR A 30 13.91 -20.07 33.32
N ALA A 31 14.25 -20.69 32.18
CA ALA A 31 13.94 -20.13 30.85
C ALA A 31 12.56 -20.56 30.31
N SER A 32 11.81 -21.43 30.99
CA SER A 32 10.51 -21.94 30.54
C SER A 32 9.28 -21.27 31.19
N ARG A 33 9.48 -20.16 31.92
CA ARG A 33 8.38 -19.35 32.49
C ARG A 33 8.43 -17.94 31.96
N GLY A 34 8.05 -17.76 30.70
CA GLY A 34 7.97 -16.44 30.12
C GLY A 34 7.73 -16.35 28.61
N SER A 35 7.67 -17.45 27.87
CA SER A 35 7.13 -17.42 26.52
C SER A 35 5.62 -17.67 26.59
N GLY A 36 4.88 -16.65 27.01
CA GLY A 36 3.50 -16.57 26.58
C GLY A 36 3.54 -16.63 25.05
N ASN A 37 2.91 -17.63 24.46
CA ASN A 37 2.64 -17.72 23.05
C ASN A 37 2.03 -16.38 22.63
N ILE A 38 2.85 -15.48 22.08
CA ILE A 38 2.38 -14.37 21.31
C ILE A 38 1.83 -15.04 20.05
N GLU A 39 0.57 -15.44 20.11
CA GLU A 39 -0.19 -15.74 18.90
C GLU A 39 -0.07 -14.51 18.03
N ARG A 40 0.78 -14.61 17.01
CA ARG A 40 0.91 -13.59 15.98
C ARG A 40 -0.48 -13.42 15.38
N THR A 41 -1.16 -12.38 15.80
CA THR A 41 -2.43 -12.00 15.24
C THR A 41 -2.16 -11.65 13.79
N TRP A 42 -2.68 -12.44 12.89
CA TRP A 42 -2.67 -12.23 11.46
C TRP A 42 -3.34 -10.90 11.16
N SER A 43 -2.58 -9.85 11.06
CA SER A 43 -3.02 -8.56 10.58
C SER A 43 -2.81 -8.54 9.07
N LEU A 44 -3.86 -8.61 8.33
CA LEU A 44 -3.89 -8.94 6.90
C LEU A 44 -3.96 -7.74 5.98
N ASN A 45 -3.79 -6.56 6.53
CA ASN A 45 -3.54 -5.38 5.72
C ASN A 45 -2.09 -5.30 5.24
N ASP A 46 -1.31 -6.29 5.58
CA ASP A 46 0.08 -6.40 5.22
C ASP A 46 0.19 -7.18 3.92
N GLY A 47 0.08 -6.50 2.79
CA GLY A 47 0.60 -7.07 1.55
C GLY A 47 2.10 -7.41 1.67
N TYR A 48 2.67 -7.16 2.84
CA TYR A 48 4.00 -7.48 3.31
C TYR A 48 3.99 -8.24 4.64
N SER A 49 2.84 -8.55 5.23
CA SER A 49 2.87 -9.43 6.39
C SER A 49 3.44 -10.74 5.92
N VAL A 50 4.64 -10.90 6.31
CA VAL A 50 5.29 -12.18 6.44
C VAL A 50 4.25 -13.06 7.11
N THR A 51 3.58 -13.88 6.32
CA THR A 51 2.96 -15.08 6.84
C THR A 51 4.02 -15.68 7.73
N GLY A 52 3.78 -15.67 9.05
CA GLY A 52 4.72 -16.20 10.00
C GLY A 52 5.20 -17.51 9.45
N GLY A 53 6.51 -17.64 9.32
CA GLY A 53 7.09 -18.84 8.79
C GLY A 53 6.51 -20.03 9.55
N VAL A 54 5.76 -20.83 8.89
CA VAL A 54 5.92 -22.25 9.07
C VAL A 54 7.37 -22.43 8.62
N ASP A 55 8.25 -22.68 9.55
CA ASP A 55 9.63 -23.04 9.28
C ASP A 55 9.59 -24.22 8.32
N ASP A 56 9.83 -23.96 7.03
CA ASP A 56 10.06 -24.99 6.00
C ASP A 56 11.42 -25.69 6.20
N ASN A 57 11.93 -25.72 7.42
CA ASN A 57 13.16 -26.40 7.82
C ASN A 57 12.90 -27.57 8.76
N GLU A 58 11.87 -28.37 8.52
CA GLU A 58 11.85 -29.75 8.98
C GLU A 58 12.04 -30.73 7.81
N HIS A 59 13.23 -30.72 7.23
CA HIS A 59 13.83 -31.94 6.72
C HIS A 59 14.47 -32.66 7.90
N GLY A 60 13.69 -33.44 8.61
CA GLY A 60 14.14 -34.22 9.72
C GLY A 60 13.20 -35.36 10.04
N ASN A 61 13.46 -36.52 9.44
CA ASN A 61 13.06 -37.84 9.86
C ASN A 61 11.57 -38.11 10.15
N GLY A 62 10.95 -38.76 9.16
CA GLY A 62 9.76 -39.54 9.38
C GLY A 62 9.93 -40.51 10.58
N LYS A 63 9.26 -40.19 11.65
CA LYS A 63 8.77 -41.17 12.61
C LYS A 63 7.25 -41.10 12.56
N GLU A 64 6.68 -42.07 11.87
CA GLU A 64 5.31 -42.49 12.08
C GLU A 64 5.08 -42.67 13.56
N ILE A 65 4.39 -41.75 14.20
CA ILE A 65 3.76 -41.98 15.49
C ILE A 65 2.32 -42.34 15.18
N GLY A 66 2.12 -43.60 14.86
CA GLY A 66 0.85 -44.24 15.06
C GLY A 66 0.61 -44.32 16.57
N GLN A 67 -0.07 -43.31 17.12
CA GLN A 67 -0.72 -43.43 18.41
C GLN A 67 -2.21 -43.60 18.14
N SER A 68 -2.65 -44.84 18.32
CA SER A 68 -4.03 -45.18 18.59
C SER A 68 -4.47 -44.42 19.84
N GLU A 69 -5.11 -43.23 19.62
CA GLU A 69 -5.80 -42.52 20.70
C GLU A 69 -7.10 -43.25 21.03
N GLU A 70 -7.30 -43.53 22.30
CA GLU A 70 -8.51 -44.11 22.85
C GLU A 70 -9.76 -43.28 22.50
N PRO A 71 -10.93 -43.91 22.22
CA PRO A 71 -12.17 -43.21 21.96
C PRO A 71 -12.71 -42.63 23.26
N GLY A 72 -12.46 -41.36 23.53
CA GLY A 72 -12.97 -40.69 24.73
C GLY A 72 -12.48 -39.28 25.03
N SER A 73 -11.58 -38.69 24.25
CA SER A 73 -11.15 -37.30 24.49
C SER A 73 -11.90 -36.33 23.57
N ASP A 74 -12.56 -35.31 24.13
CA ASP A 74 -13.17 -34.14 23.45
C ASP A 74 -12.11 -33.23 22.82
N THR A 75 -11.06 -33.78 22.21
CA THR A 75 -9.99 -33.01 21.60
C THR A 75 -10.45 -32.39 20.28
N GLU A 76 -10.45 -31.07 20.23
CA GLU A 76 -10.78 -30.30 19.03
C GLU A 76 -9.77 -30.56 17.89
N ILE A 77 -10.28 -30.84 16.68
CA ILE A 77 -9.46 -31.14 15.50
C ILE A 77 -9.33 -29.82 14.71
N ILE A 78 -8.14 -29.23 14.73
CA ILE A 78 -7.86 -28.01 13.99
C ILE A 78 -7.67 -28.33 12.51
N VAL A 79 -8.54 -27.79 11.66
CA VAL A 79 -8.48 -27.97 10.21
C VAL A 79 -7.33 -27.15 9.63
N LYS A 80 -6.45 -27.81 8.88
CA LYS A 80 -5.31 -27.23 8.17
C LYS A 80 -5.42 -27.52 6.66
N TRP A 81 -4.54 -26.91 5.88
CA TRP A 81 -4.37 -27.26 4.48
C TRP A 81 -3.57 -28.55 4.34
N ASP A 82 -4.04 -29.44 3.49
CA ASP A 82 -3.27 -30.60 3.06
C ASP A 82 -2.27 -30.19 1.96
N GLU A 83 -1.21 -30.97 1.77
CA GLU A 83 -0.30 -30.77 0.65
C GLU A 83 -1.09 -30.87 -0.68
N ASN A 84 -0.94 -29.85 -1.54
CA ASN A 84 -1.65 -29.76 -2.83
C ASN A 84 -3.18 -29.68 -2.76
N ASP A 85 -3.75 -29.25 -1.63
CA ASP A 85 -5.21 -29.03 -1.52
C ASP A 85 -5.69 -28.07 -2.62
N PRO A 86 -6.63 -28.47 -3.50
CA PRO A 86 -7.15 -27.60 -4.54
C PRO A 86 -7.94 -26.40 -4.01
N GLY A 87 -8.39 -26.45 -2.76
CA GLY A 87 -9.04 -25.35 -2.06
C GLY A 87 -8.07 -24.24 -1.62
N ASN A 88 -6.77 -24.51 -1.58
CA ASN A 88 -5.76 -23.54 -1.19
C ASN A 88 -5.49 -22.55 -2.36
N PRO A 89 -5.68 -21.24 -2.18
CA PRO A 89 -5.43 -20.24 -3.23
C PRO A 89 -4.01 -20.26 -3.79
N ARG A 90 -3.01 -20.64 -2.99
CA ARG A 90 -1.61 -20.74 -3.43
C ARG A 90 -1.38 -21.89 -4.43
N ASN A 91 -2.22 -22.91 -4.41
CA ASN A 91 -2.13 -24.06 -5.32
C ASN A 91 -2.86 -23.84 -6.66
N MET A 92 -3.48 -22.66 -6.86
CA MET A 92 -4.05 -22.29 -8.15
C MET A 92 -2.96 -22.19 -9.22
N SER A 93 -3.30 -22.47 -10.48
CA SER A 93 -2.36 -22.29 -11.60
C SER A 93 -1.82 -20.84 -11.64
N LEU A 94 -0.55 -20.69 -11.99
CA LEU A 94 0.12 -19.39 -12.05
C LEU A 94 -0.65 -18.38 -12.92
N GLY A 95 -1.16 -18.81 -14.08
CA GLY A 95 -1.96 -17.97 -14.97
C GLY A 95 -3.25 -17.46 -14.30
N LYS A 96 -3.94 -18.31 -13.53
CA LYS A 96 -5.15 -17.89 -12.80
C LYS A 96 -4.84 -16.87 -11.70
N ARG A 97 -3.74 -17.06 -10.95
CA ARG A 97 -3.28 -16.11 -9.93
C ARG A 97 -2.94 -14.74 -10.53
N TRP A 98 -2.22 -14.71 -11.66
CA TRP A 98 -1.92 -13.47 -12.38
C TRP A 98 -3.18 -12.80 -12.95
N LEU A 99 -4.10 -13.56 -13.51
CA LEU A 99 -5.35 -13.02 -14.05
C LEU A 99 -6.21 -12.37 -12.96
N ILE A 100 -6.32 -12.98 -11.79
CA ILE A 100 -7.00 -12.38 -10.63
C ILE A 100 -6.30 -11.08 -10.21
N THR A 101 -4.97 -11.08 -10.15
CA THR A 101 -4.19 -9.87 -9.81
C THR A 101 -4.44 -8.74 -10.80
N ILE A 102 -4.47 -9.03 -12.11
CA ILE A 102 -4.79 -8.05 -13.15
C ILE A 102 -6.21 -7.50 -12.96
N PHE A 103 -7.20 -8.36 -12.72
CA PHE A 103 -8.57 -7.93 -12.53
C PHE A 103 -8.75 -7.03 -11.31
N VAL A 104 -8.10 -7.36 -10.21
CA VAL A 104 -8.15 -6.54 -8.99
C VAL A 104 -7.40 -5.21 -9.21
N SER A 105 -6.28 -5.21 -9.94
CA SER A 105 -5.55 -4.00 -10.32
C SER A 105 -6.37 -3.09 -11.25
N LEU A 106 -7.09 -3.66 -12.22
CA LEU A 106 -8.01 -2.90 -13.08
C LEU A 106 -9.15 -2.25 -12.27
N GLY A 107 -9.66 -2.93 -11.24
CA GLY A 107 -10.63 -2.35 -10.31
C GLY A 107 -10.05 -1.15 -9.55
N SER A 108 -8.80 -1.24 -9.11
CA SER A 108 -8.09 -0.12 -8.48
C SER A 108 -7.91 1.06 -9.45
N ILE A 109 -7.52 0.79 -10.71
CA ILE A 109 -7.42 1.83 -11.75
C ILE A 109 -8.79 2.49 -12.00
N CYS A 110 -9.86 1.70 -12.11
CA CYS A 110 -11.22 2.22 -12.30
C CYS A 110 -11.62 3.21 -11.21
N VAL A 111 -11.42 2.84 -9.96
CA VAL A 111 -11.78 3.66 -8.79
C VAL A 111 -10.94 4.94 -8.74
N THR A 112 -9.63 4.86 -8.94
CA THR A 112 -8.77 6.03 -8.89
C THR A 112 -8.92 6.93 -10.13
N CYS A 113 -9.18 6.38 -11.30
CA CYS A 113 -9.53 7.10 -12.52
C CYS A 113 -10.83 7.92 -12.34
N THR A 114 -11.83 7.38 -11.62
CA THR A 114 -13.07 8.09 -11.29
C THR A 114 -12.83 9.40 -10.54
N SER A 115 -11.77 9.48 -9.71
CA SER A 115 -11.43 10.72 -9.01
C SER A 115 -10.99 11.82 -9.98
N SER A 116 -10.11 11.50 -10.91
CA SER A 116 -9.44 12.47 -11.77
C SER A 116 -10.21 12.78 -13.06
N MET A 117 -10.97 11.85 -13.62
CA MET A 117 -11.87 12.13 -14.76
C MET A 117 -12.86 13.26 -14.45
N TYR A 118 -13.30 13.36 -13.20
CA TYR A 118 -14.23 14.39 -12.75
C TYR A 118 -13.69 15.82 -12.96
N VAL A 119 -12.39 16.01 -12.83
CA VAL A 119 -11.78 17.35 -12.99
C VAL A 119 -12.01 17.90 -14.41
N MET A 120 -12.04 17.03 -15.41
CA MET A 120 -12.31 17.43 -16.80
C MET A 120 -13.76 17.86 -17.03
N THR A 121 -14.66 17.62 -16.09
CA THR A 121 -16.07 18.01 -16.17
C THR A 121 -16.35 19.42 -15.61
N TYR A 122 -15.40 20.04 -14.89
CA TYR A 122 -15.62 21.29 -14.15
C TYR A 122 -16.24 22.40 -14.99
N LYS A 123 -15.71 22.65 -16.18
CA LYS A 123 -16.21 23.71 -17.05
C LYS A 123 -17.69 23.56 -17.39
N GLN A 124 -18.13 22.35 -17.68
CA GLN A 124 -19.52 22.07 -18.03
C GLN A 124 -20.43 22.05 -16.79
N ILE A 125 -19.96 21.49 -15.68
CA ILE A 125 -20.71 21.42 -14.41
C ILE A 125 -20.94 22.81 -13.83
N THR A 126 -19.92 23.66 -13.81
CA THR A 126 -20.04 25.04 -13.30
C THR A 126 -21.01 25.87 -14.14
N GLN A 127 -21.03 25.67 -15.45
CA GLN A 127 -21.98 26.34 -16.35
C GLN A 127 -23.42 25.84 -16.17
N GLU A 128 -23.61 24.52 -16.00
CA GLU A 128 -24.96 23.93 -15.89
C GLU A 128 -25.58 24.19 -14.52
N PHE A 129 -24.81 24.07 -13.44
CA PHE A 129 -25.33 24.23 -12.07
C PHE A 129 -25.18 25.67 -11.54
N GLY A 130 -24.55 26.59 -12.28
CA GLY A 130 -24.36 27.97 -11.85
C GLY A 130 -23.49 28.11 -10.60
N CYS A 131 -22.56 27.18 -10.36
CA CYS A 131 -21.71 27.17 -9.19
C CYS A 131 -20.26 27.61 -9.53
N SER A 132 -19.49 27.98 -8.50
CA SER A 132 -18.08 28.31 -8.69
C SER A 132 -17.21 27.06 -8.91
N THR A 133 -16.01 27.26 -9.48
CA THR A 133 -15.03 26.17 -9.67
C THR A 133 -14.60 25.57 -8.34
N GLU A 134 -14.53 26.36 -7.28
CA GLU A 134 -14.21 25.89 -5.93
C GLU A 134 -15.26 24.89 -5.43
N VAL A 135 -16.54 25.20 -5.61
CA VAL A 135 -17.64 24.29 -5.24
C VAL A 135 -17.57 23.00 -6.04
N ALA A 136 -17.30 23.07 -7.35
CA ALA A 136 -17.07 21.87 -8.15
C ALA A 136 -15.87 21.07 -7.65
N THR A 137 -14.78 21.74 -7.22
CA THR A 137 -13.58 21.07 -6.67
C THR A 137 -13.86 20.34 -5.35
N VAL A 138 -14.83 20.81 -4.52
CA VAL A 138 -15.28 20.08 -3.33
C VAL A 138 -15.76 18.67 -3.70
N GLY A 139 -16.33 18.45 -4.89
CA GLY A 139 -16.72 17.12 -5.36
C GLY A 139 -15.52 16.16 -5.54
N LEU A 140 -14.36 16.65 -5.93
CA LEU A 140 -13.11 15.89 -5.94
C LEU A 140 -12.67 15.58 -4.51
N THR A 141 -12.68 16.58 -3.65
CA THR A 141 -12.29 16.49 -2.24
C THR A 141 -13.11 15.45 -1.50
N THR A 142 -14.44 15.48 -1.62
CA THR A 142 -15.35 14.52 -0.95
C THR A 142 -15.10 13.09 -1.40
N TYR A 143 -14.87 12.88 -2.70
CA TYR A 143 -14.53 11.57 -3.24
C TYR A 143 -13.21 11.03 -2.66
N ILE A 144 -12.14 11.84 -2.68
CA ILE A 144 -10.83 11.43 -2.17
C ILE A 144 -10.86 11.21 -0.66
N PHE A 145 -11.62 12.03 0.07
CA PHE A 145 -11.80 11.84 1.50
C PHE A 145 -12.54 10.53 1.79
N GLY A 146 -13.58 10.19 1.00
CA GLY A 146 -14.23 8.89 1.04
C GLY A 146 -13.24 7.73 0.82
N LEU A 147 -12.36 7.86 -0.18
CA LEU A 147 -11.29 6.89 -0.45
C LEU A 147 -10.29 6.74 0.72
N GLY A 148 -10.02 7.83 1.44
CA GLY A 148 -9.12 7.81 2.61
C GLY A 148 -9.73 7.18 3.85
N VAL A 149 -11.04 7.38 4.06
CA VAL A 149 -11.78 6.86 5.20
C VAL A 149 -12.19 5.40 5.01
N GLY A 150 -12.51 5.00 3.77
CA GLY A 150 -12.99 3.65 3.44
C GLY A 150 -12.10 2.51 3.92
N PRO A 151 -10.77 2.56 3.75
CA PRO A 151 -9.85 1.53 4.23
C PRO A 151 -9.96 1.22 5.71
N LEU A 152 -10.26 2.22 6.55
CA LEU A 152 -10.38 2.04 7.99
C LEU A 152 -11.49 1.06 8.39
N PHE A 153 -12.52 0.95 7.55
CA PHE A 153 -13.66 0.05 7.76
C PHE A 153 -13.59 -1.21 6.90
N LEU A 154 -13.27 -1.06 5.61
CA LEU A 154 -13.37 -2.16 4.65
C LEU A 154 -12.25 -3.19 4.82
N ALA A 155 -11.05 -2.75 5.23
CA ALA A 155 -9.95 -3.66 5.46
C ALA A 155 -10.25 -4.65 6.61
N PRO A 156 -10.59 -4.23 7.84
CA PRO A 156 -10.91 -5.16 8.91
C PRO A 156 -12.16 -6.01 8.60
N LEU A 157 -13.17 -5.45 7.93
CA LEU A 157 -14.33 -6.24 7.52
C LEU A 157 -13.97 -7.38 6.58
N SER A 158 -12.94 -7.19 5.71
CA SER A 158 -12.48 -8.25 4.82
C SER A 158 -11.80 -9.42 5.55
N GLU A 159 -11.32 -9.20 6.76
CA GLU A 159 -10.74 -10.24 7.62
C GLU A 159 -11.81 -11.12 8.29
N PHE A 160 -13.03 -10.60 8.47
CA PHE A 160 -14.13 -11.38 9.03
C PHE A 160 -14.97 -12.07 7.95
N TYR A 161 -15.29 -11.35 6.87
CA TYR A 161 -16.25 -11.82 5.86
C TYR A 161 -15.59 -12.41 4.62
N GLY A 162 -14.27 -12.27 4.47
CA GLY A 162 -13.51 -12.69 3.29
C GLY A 162 -13.37 -11.58 2.25
N ARG A 163 -12.41 -11.75 1.34
CA ARG A 163 -12.07 -10.74 0.32
C ARG A 163 -13.17 -10.56 -0.71
N ARG A 164 -13.65 -11.68 -1.27
CA ARG A 164 -14.65 -11.69 -2.35
C ARG A 164 -15.94 -10.98 -1.97
N LYS A 165 -16.48 -11.26 -0.78
CA LYS A 165 -17.73 -10.65 -0.32
C LYS A 165 -17.60 -9.13 -0.21
N ILE A 166 -16.48 -8.65 0.36
CA ILE A 166 -16.23 -7.22 0.51
C ILE A 166 -16.08 -6.55 -0.86
N TYR A 167 -15.37 -7.13 -1.82
CA TYR A 167 -15.32 -6.59 -3.18
C TYR A 167 -16.71 -6.47 -3.81
N LEU A 168 -17.49 -7.52 -3.78
CA LEU A 168 -18.80 -7.54 -4.43
C LEU A 168 -19.75 -6.51 -3.80
N VAL A 169 -19.86 -6.48 -2.48
CA VAL A 169 -20.74 -5.53 -1.77
C VAL A 169 -20.27 -4.09 -1.99
N SER A 170 -18.99 -3.83 -1.76
CA SER A 170 -18.38 -2.52 -1.88
C SER A 170 -18.51 -1.97 -3.31
N PHE A 171 -18.20 -2.78 -4.32
CA PHE A 171 -18.25 -2.33 -5.70
C PHE A 171 -19.67 -2.26 -6.28
N THR A 172 -20.59 -3.05 -5.77
CA THR A 172 -22.03 -2.87 -6.06
C THR A 172 -22.52 -1.53 -5.51
N LEU A 173 -22.15 -1.18 -4.27
CA LEU A 173 -22.46 0.14 -3.70
C LEU A 173 -21.80 1.27 -4.49
N PHE A 174 -20.53 1.08 -4.92
CA PHE A 174 -19.84 2.04 -5.78
C PHE A 174 -20.63 2.33 -7.06
N LEU A 175 -21.09 1.28 -7.73
CA LEU A 175 -21.90 1.39 -8.95
C LEU A 175 -23.25 2.08 -8.67
N ILE A 176 -23.92 1.72 -7.58
CA ILE A 176 -25.18 2.35 -7.16
C ILE A 176 -24.99 3.86 -6.93
N TRP A 177 -23.94 4.27 -6.21
CA TRP A 177 -23.66 5.67 -5.95
C TRP A 177 -23.20 6.45 -7.20
N MET A 178 -22.66 5.77 -8.21
CA MET A 178 -22.31 6.40 -9.49
C MET A 178 -23.56 6.80 -10.32
N ILE A 179 -24.70 6.11 -10.17
CA ILE A 179 -25.92 6.43 -10.91
C ILE A 179 -26.41 7.85 -10.62
N PRO A 180 -26.61 8.27 -9.35
CA PRO A 180 -27.01 9.65 -9.06
C PRO A 180 -25.97 10.68 -9.52
N CYS A 181 -24.66 10.35 -9.56
CA CYS A 181 -23.67 11.23 -10.15
C CYS A 181 -23.94 11.51 -11.63
N ALA A 182 -24.32 10.48 -12.39
CA ALA A 182 -24.59 10.59 -13.83
C ALA A 182 -25.84 11.42 -14.17
N VAL A 183 -26.85 11.38 -13.29
CA VAL A 183 -28.16 12.03 -13.47
C VAL A 183 -28.36 13.23 -12.54
N ALA A 184 -27.31 13.71 -11.89
CA ALA A 184 -27.40 14.83 -10.95
C ALA A 184 -28.00 16.08 -11.63
N GLN A 185 -28.90 16.76 -10.91
CA GLN A 185 -29.55 18.01 -11.34
C GLN A 185 -29.08 19.21 -10.50
N ASN A 186 -28.37 18.97 -9.41
CA ASN A 186 -27.81 19.99 -8.54
C ASN A 186 -26.44 19.55 -8.02
N ILE A 187 -25.65 20.54 -7.59
CA ILE A 187 -24.29 20.28 -7.11
C ILE A 187 -24.26 19.58 -5.76
N GLU A 188 -25.23 19.82 -4.88
CA GLU A 188 -25.30 19.23 -3.53
C GLU A 188 -25.42 17.71 -3.61
N THR A 189 -26.31 17.21 -4.47
CA THR A 189 -26.40 15.76 -4.73
C THR A 189 -25.09 15.19 -5.21
N MET A 190 -24.41 15.89 -6.16
CA MET A 190 -23.11 15.47 -6.66
C MET A 190 -22.10 15.35 -5.54
N LEU A 191 -21.99 16.36 -4.66
CA LEU A 191 -21.00 16.37 -3.57
C LEU A 191 -21.18 15.23 -2.57
N VAL A 192 -22.44 15.00 -2.14
CA VAL A 192 -22.77 13.95 -1.17
C VAL A 192 -22.52 12.57 -1.74
N VAL A 193 -23.02 12.34 -2.94
CA VAL A 193 -22.94 11.02 -3.59
C VAL A 193 -21.48 10.67 -3.93
N ARG A 194 -20.66 11.62 -4.29
CA ARG A 194 -19.24 11.41 -4.53
C ARG A 194 -18.49 10.93 -3.28
N PHE A 195 -18.84 11.42 -2.09
CA PHE A 195 -18.28 10.90 -0.84
C PHE A 195 -18.58 9.40 -0.68
N PHE A 196 -19.83 9.00 -0.82
CA PHE A 196 -20.23 7.58 -0.68
C PHE A 196 -19.67 6.70 -1.79
N SER A 197 -19.54 7.23 -3.01
CA SER A 197 -18.88 6.56 -4.12
C SER A 197 -17.39 6.31 -3.79
N GLY A 198 -16.66 7.32 -3.30
CA GLY A 198 -15.27 7.16 -2.86
C GLY A 198 -15.12 6.15 -1.72
N LEU A 199 -15.97 6.26 -0.69
CA LEU A 199 -15.99 5.33 0.45
C LEU A 199 -16.19 3.87 -0.02
N SER A 200 -17.12 3.65 -0.93
CA SER A 200 -17.44 2.33 -1.46
C SER A 200 -16.33 1.79 -2.37
N GLY A 201 -15.69 2.65 -3.20
CA GLY A 201 -14.58 2.23 -4.07
C GLY A 201 -13.30 1.83 -3.34
N ALA A 202 -13.14 2.25 -2.09
CA ALA A 202 -11.90 2.11 -1.33
C ALA A 202 -11.47 0.65 -1.04
N ALA A 203 -12.34 -0.34 -1.25
CA ALA A 203 -11.99 -1.75 -1.09
C ALA A 203 -10.80 -2.18 -1.96
N PHE A 204 -10.71 -1.66 -3.18
CA PHE A 204 -9.58 -1.98 -4.08
C PHE A 204 -8.24 -1.37 -3.63
N LEU A 205 -8.26 -0.35 -2.81
CA LEU A 205 -7.05 0.27 -2.25
C LEU A 205 -6.60 -0.39 -0.95
N SER A 206 -7.51 -1.06 -0.26
CA SER A 206 -7.25 -1.62 1.07
C SER A 206 -7.19 -3.14 1.12
N VAL A 207 -8.01 -3.83 0.33
CA VAL A 207 -8.18 -5.30 0.39
C VAL A 207 -7.30 -6.00 -0.65
N ALA A 208 -6.98 -5.34 -1.76
CA ALA A 208 -6.33 -5.97 -2.90
C ALA A 208 -4.90 -6.43 -2.62
N GLY A 209 -4.13 -5.68 -1.83
CA GLY A 209 -2.80 -6.11 -1.38
C GLY A 209 -2.86 -7.44 -0.62
N GLY A 210 -3.85 -7.58 0.28
CA GLY A 210 -4.10 -8.83 0.98
C GLY A 210 -4.46 -9.99 0.04
N THR A 211 -5.31 -9.73 -0.95
CA THR A 211 -5.69 -10.71 -1.97
C THR A 211 -4.48 -11.24 -2.75
N VAL A 212 -3.56 -10.35 -3.14
CA VAL A 212 -2.32 -10.74 -3.81
C VAL A 212 -1.44 -11.57 -2.87
N GLY A 213 -1.28 -11.13 -1.61
CA GLY A 213 -0.52 -11.87 -0.59
C GLY A 213 -1.08 -13.25 -0.25
N ASP A 214 -2.42 -13.41 -0.31
CA ASP A 214 -3.09 -14.68 -0.06
C ASP A 214 -2.79 -15.74 -1.15
N MET A 215 -2.51 -15.30 -2.40
CA MET A 215 -2.35 -16.19 -3.57
C MET A 215 -0.91 -16.56 -3.90
N PHE A 216 0.07 -15.72 -3.55
CA PHE A 216 1.45 -15.91 -3.97
C PHE A 216 2.35 -16.27 -2.79
N ASN A 217 3.29 -17.18 -3.02
CA ASN A 217 4.34 -17.49 -2.07
C ASN A 217 5.38 -16.36 -2.00
N ARG A 218 6.14 -16.30 -0.92
CA ARG A 218 7.10 -15.24 -0.64
C ARG A 218 8.08 -14.95 -1.78
N HIS A 219 8.51 -15.99 -2.49
CA HIS A 219 9.45 -15.89 -3.63
C HIS A 219 8.82 -15.30 -4.89
N GLU A 220 7.51 -15.50 -5.09
CA GLU A 220 6.77 -15.11 -6.28
C GLU A 220 6.04 -13.76 -6.10
N LEU A 221 5.88 -13.29 -4.85
CA LEU A 221 5.02 -12.17 -4.46
C LEU A 221 5.44 -10.83 -5.09
N ALA A 222 6.73 -10.64 -5.33
CA ALA A 222 7.28 -9.33 -5.69
C ALA A 222 6.69 -8.73 -6.98
N GLY A 223 6.56 -9.53 -8.05
CA GLY A 223 6.01 -9.07 -9.33
C GLY A 223 4.53 -8.71 -9.26
N PRO A 224 3.65 -9.61 -8.79
CA PRO A 224 2.23 -9.33 -8.62
C PRO A 224 1.95 -8.13 -7.71
N MET A 225 2.70 -8.01 -6.62
CA MET A 225 2.57 -6.90 -5.68
C MET A 225 2.97 -5.57 -6.33
N MET A 226 4.03 -5.56 -7.16
CA MET A 226 4.43 -4.37 -7.90
C MET A 226 3.33 -3.91 -8.85
N LEU A 227 2.71 -4.83 -9.61
CA LEU A 227 1.59 -4.52 -10.50
C LEU A 227 0.42 -3.90 -9.75
N TYR A 228 0.03 -4.52 -8.63
CA TYR A 228 -1.04 -3.98 -7.79
C TYR A 228 -0.68 -2.61 -7.22
N THR A 229 0.50 -2.45 -6.64
CA THR A 229 0.92 -1.20 -5.99
C THR A 229 1.02 -0.04 -6.98
N ALA A 230 1.36 -0.31 -8.24
CA ALA A 230 1.38 0.70 -9.31
C ALA A 230 -0.02 1.15 -9.74
N SER A 231 -1.01 0.26 -9.68
CA SER A 231 -2.33 0.50 -10.26
C SER A 231 -3.07 1.72 -9.68
N PRO A 232 -3.06 2.05 -8.37
CA PRO A 232 -3.70 3.24 -7.83
C PRO A 232 -3.08 4.57 -8.32
N PHE A 233 -1.85 4.53 -8.78
CA PHE A 233 -1.15 5.72 -9.30
C PHE A 233 -1.34 5.89 -10.81
N VAL A 234 -1.56 4.81 -11.53
CA VAL A 234 -1.86 4.84 -12.97
C VAL A 234 -3.25 5.44 -13.24
N GLY A 235 -4.23 5.14 -12.39
CA GLY A 235 -5.61 5.62 -12.56
C GLY A 235 -5.74 7.14 -12.61
N PRO A 236 -5.17 7.90 -11.67
CA PRO A 236 -5.23 9.35 -11.66
C PRO A 236 -4.68 9.99 -12.94
N GLU A 237 -3.68 9.41 -13.57
CA GLU A 237 -3.07 9.93 -14.80
C GLU A 237 -3.88 9.59 -16.05
N LEU A 238 -4.50 8.41 -16.08
CA LEU A 238 -5.39 8.02 -17.18
C LEU A 238 -6.73 8.77 -17.16
N GLY A 239 -7.18 9.21 -15.97
CA GLY A 239 -8.44 9.91 -15.83
C GLY A 239 -8.55 11.18 -16.64
N PRO A 240 -7.64 12.15 -16.53
CA PRO A 240 -7.66 13.35 -17.34
C PRO A 240 -7.53 13.06 -18.84
N LEU A 241 -6.76 12.05 -19.23
CA LEU A 241 -6.65 11.61 -20.62
C LEU A 241 -8.03 11.21 -21.17
N LEU A 242 -8.68 10.24 -20.52
CA LEU A 242 -10.00 9.75 -20.96
C LEU A 242 -11.07 10.84 -20.82
N GLY A 243 -11.10 11.53 -19.68
CA GLY A 243 -12.03 12.61 -19.40
C GLY A 243 -11.86 13.80 -20.36
N GLY A 244 -10.63 14.12 -20.75
CA GLY A 244 -10.33 15.18 -21.70
C GLY A 244 -10.96 14.91 -23.07
N PHE A 245 -10.82 13.70 -23.61
CA PHE A 245 -11.47 13.32 -24.87
C PHE A 245 -13.00 13.32 -24.74
N ILE A 246 -13.54 12.72 -23.69
CA ILE A 246 -15.00 12.65 -23.49
C ILE A 246 -15.59 14.05 -23.41
N ASN A 247 -15.06 14.92 -22.55
CA ASN A 247 -15.64 16.24 -22.31
C ASN A 247 -15.36 17.27 -23.42
N GLN A 248 -14.40 17.01 -24.31
CA GLN A 248 -14.17 17.82 -25.51
C GLN A 248 -15.29 17.63 -26.54
N TYR A 249 -15.81 16.41 -26.70
CA TYR A 249 -16.71 16.06 -27.79
C TYR A 249 -18.14 15.72 -27.34
N THR A 250 -18.35 15.57 -26.02
CA THR A 250 -19.64 15.18 -25.44
C THR A 250 -19.95 15.97 -24.18
N THR A 251 -21.05 15.63 -23.49
CA THR A 251 -21.42 16.26 -22.23
C THR A 251 -20.72 15.56 -21.04
N TRP A 252 -20.59 16.29 -19.93
CA TRP A 252 -19.98 15.78 -18.70
C TRP A 252 -20.64 14.49 -18.17
N ARG A 253 -21.93 14.28 -18.47
CA ARG A 253 -22.66 13.06 -18.09
C ARG A 253 -22.05 11.80 -18.71
N TRP A 254 -21.49 11.90 -19.92
CA TRP A 254 -20.84 10.78 -20.58
C TRP A 254 -19.58 10.31 -19.83
N THR A 255 -18.95 11.17 -19.06
CA THR A 255 -17.87 10.76 -18.15
C THR A 255 -18.38 9.72 -17.15
N PHE A 256 -19.54 9.99 -16.53
CA PHE A 256 -20.11 9.04 -15.57
C PHE A 256 -20.74 7.81 -16.24
N TYR A 257 -21.34 7.95 -17.42
CA TYR A 257 -21.85 6.79 -18.17
C TYR A 257 -20.70 5.84 -18.57
N THR A 258 -19.59 6.35 -19.02
CA THR A 258 -18.39 5.54 -19.33
C THR A 258 -17.87 4.83 -18.09
N LEU A 259 -17.80 5.54 -16.96
CA LEU A 259 -17.40 4.94 -15.68
C LEU A 259 -18.40 3.89 -15.18
N LEU A 260 -19.72 4.10 -15.36
CA LEU A 260 -20.75 3.11 -15.03
C LEU A 260 -20.61 1.84 -15.85
N ILE A 261 -20.37 1.97 -17.17
CA ILE A 261 -20.14 0.83 -18.06
C ILE A 261 -18.88 0.07 -17.62
N TRP A 262 -17.79 0.78 -17.35
CA TRP A 262 -16.56 0.15 -16.87
C TRP A 262 -16.77 -0.53 -15.52
N ALA A 263 -17.41 0.15 -14.56
CA ALA A 263 -17.69 -0.41 -13.24
C ALA A 263 -18.62 -1.65 -13.32
N ALA A 264 -19.64 -1.62 -14.18
CA ALA A 264 -20.52 -2.77 -14.39
C ALA A 264 -19.76 -3.97 -14.99
N ALA A 265 -18.93 -3.73 -16.00
CA ALA A 265 -18.08 -4.78 -16.57
C ALA A 265 -17.10 -5.33 -15.53
N GLN A 266 -16.48 -4.46 -14.73
CA GLN A 266 -15.57 -4.84 -13.66
C GLN A 266 -16.28 -5.66 -12.56
N LEU A 267 -17.51 -5.28 -12.17
CA LEU A 267 -18.32 -6.03 -11.22
C LEU A 267 -18.66 -7.43 -11.75
N ALA A 268 -19.00 -7.55 -13.04
CA ALA A 268 -19.22 -8.85 -13.67
C ALA A 268 -17.93 -9.70 -13.66
N ILE A 269 -16.78 -9.12 -13.98
CA ILE A 269 -15.48 -9.80 -13.90
C ILE A 269 -15.20 -10.29 -12.48
N LEU A 270 -15.43 -9.47 -11.46
CA LEU A 270 -15.25 -9.86 -10.06
C LEU A 270 -16.17 -11.02 -9.67
N TYR A 271 -17.42 -10.97 -10.09
CA TYR A 271 -18.41 -11.99 -9.76
C TYR A 271 -18.04 -13.37 -10.35
N PHE A 272 -17.65 -13.42 -11.63
CA PHE A 272 -17.39 -14.67 -12.33
C PHE A 272 -15.98 -15.22 -12.16
N PHE A 273 -14.95 -14.34 -12.04
CA PHE A 273 -13.54 -14.76 -12.14
C PHE A 273 -12.76 -14.64 -10.85
N VAL A 274 -13.20 -13.83 -9.89
CA VAL A 274 -12.47 -13.65 -8.62
C VAL A 274 -13.10 -14.51 -7.52
N PRO A 275 -12.47 -15.65 -7.16
CA PRO A 275 -12.93 -16.51 -6.06
C PRO A 275 -12.59 -15.86 -4.70
N GLU A 276 -13.04 -16.51 -3.62
CA GLU A 276 -12.52 -16.19 -2.29
C GLU A 276 -11.04 -16.61 -2.18
N THR A 277 -10.20 -15.75 -1.59
CA THR A 277 -8.76 -15.99 -1.44
C THR A 277 -8.31 -15.99 0.01
N TYR A 278 -9.17 -15.55 0.94
CA TYR A 278 -8.82 -15.42 2.33
C TYR A 278 -8.76 -16.77 3.04
N HIS A 279 -7.54 -17.22 3.38
CA HIS A 279 -7.29 -18.54 3.97
C HIS A 279 -8.15 -18.86 5.19
N PRO A 280 -8.30 -17.98 6.21
CA PRO A 280 -9.09 -18.29 7.39
C PRO A 280 -10.55 -18.58 7.10
N VAL A 281 -11.18 -17.82 6.18
CA VAL A 281 -12.59 -18.04 5.77
C VAL A 281 -12.72 -19.31 4.93
N LEU A 282 -11.74 -19.61 4.08
CA LEU A 282 -11.72 -20.85 3.31
C LEU A 282 -11.58 -22.07 4.23
N LEU A 283 -10.72 -22.03 5.25
CA LEU A 283 -10.59 -23.08 6.25
C LEU A 283 -11.87 -23.22 7.10
N GLN A 284 -12.55 -22.12 7.40
CA GLN A 284 -13.85 -22.14 8.07
C GLN A 284 -14.91 -22.87 7.22
N ASN A 285 -14.96 -22.58 5.93
CA ASN A 285 -15.85 -23.28 4.99
C ASN A 285 -15.48 -24.77 4.87
N LYS A 286 -14.17 -25.12 4.84
CA LYS A 286 -13.68 -26.51 4.85
C LYS A 286 -14.08 -27.23 6.15
N ALA A 287 -13.93 -26.60 7.31
CA ALA A 287 -14.34 -27.15 8.60
C ALA A 287 -15.86 -27.38 8.66
N ALA A 288 -16.65 -26.40 8.19
CA ALA A 288 -18.10 -26.54 8.14
C ALA A 288 -18.53 -27.69 7.22
N LYS A 289 -17.87 -27.87 6.07
CA LYS A 289 -18.12 -28.98 5.15
C LYS A 289 -17.75 -30.34 5.78
N LEU A 290 -16.58 -30.45 6.43
CA LEU A 290 -16.17 -31.66 7.14
C LEU A 290 -17.14 -32.01 8.27
N ARG A 291 -17.61 -31.04 9.05
CA ARG A 291 -18.66 -31.27 10.08
C ARG A 291 -19.95 -31.84 9.50
N GLN A 292 -20.37 -31.38 8.32
CA GLN A 292 -21.57 -31.90 7.64
C GLN A 292 -21.36 -33.31 7.10
N GLU A 293 -20.21 -33.62 6.52
CA GLU A 293 -19.88 -34.91 5.91
C GLU A 293 -19.64 -36.00 6.96
N THR A 294 -18.86 -35.68 8.02
CA THR A 294 -18.48 -36.64 9.08
C THR A 294 -19.49 -36.68 10.23
N LYS A 295 -20.39 -35.71 10.34
CA LYS A 295 -21.28 -35.49 11.52
C LYS A 295 -20.50 -35.31 12.84
N ASP A 296 -19.23 -34.92 12.76
CA ASP A 296 -18.34 -34.71 13.90
C ASP A 296 -18.09 -33.22 14.10
N ASN A 297 -18.57 -32.67 15.22
CA ASN A 297 -18.48 -31.26 15.56
C ASN A 297 -17.06 -30.85 16.06
N ARG A 298 -16.13 -31.77 16.20
CA ARG A 298 -14.75 -31.48 16.66
C ARG A 298 -13.88 -30.77 15.64
N TYR A 299 -14.28 -30.77 14.34
CA TYR A 299 -13.56 -30.02 13.32
C TYR A 299 -13.78 -28.51 13.47
N ILE A 300 -12.71 -27.78 13.82
CA ILE A 300 -12.75 -26.33 14.09
C ILE A 300 -11.72 -25.63 13.24
N ALA A 301 -12.10 -24.50 12.65
CA ALA A 301 -11.16 -23.63 11.96
C ALA A 301 -10.43 -22.69 12.95
N PRO A 302 -9.17 -22.33 12.70
CA PRO A 302 -8.41 -21.42 13.59
C PRO A 302 -9.13 -20.10 13.88
N ILE A 303 -9.88 -19.56 12.90
CA ILE A 303 -10.62 -18.30 13.04
C ILE A 303 -11.80 -18.42 14.03
N GLU A 304 -12.37 -19.61 14.20
CA GLU A 304 -13.51 -19.85 15.10
C GLU A 304 -13.09 -19.78 16.59
N LYS A 305 -11.79 -20.01 16.87
CA LYS A 305 -11.22 -19.85 18.23
C LYS A 305 -10.98 -18.39 18.62
N LEU A 306 -10.99 -17.49 17.64
CA LEU A 306 -10.73 -16.08 17.90
C LEU A 306 -12.02 -15.38 18.32
N ASN A 307 -12.23 -15.20 19.62
CA ASN A 307 -13.34 -14.41 20.20
C ASN A 307 -13.12 -12.89 19.96
N LYS A 308 -13.00 -12.47 18.69
CA LYS A 308 -12.83 -11.05 18.37
C LYS A 308 -14.17 -10.42 18.01
N SER A 309 -14.58 -9.40 18.75
CA SER A 309 -15.72 -8.56 18.36
C SER A 309 -15.39 -7.74 17.12
N ILE A 310 -16.25 -7.81 16.11
CA ILE A 310 -16.12 -7.03 14.86
C ILE A 310 -16.07 -5.54 15.19
N ALA A 311 -16.97 -5.05 16.05
CA ALA A 311 -17.02 -3.65 16.45
C ALA A 311 -15.70 -3.18 17.11
N GLN A 312 -15.13 -3.97 18.02
CA GLN A 312 -13.86 -3.63 18.66
C GLN A 312 -12.69 -3.63 17.66
N THR A 313 -12.67 -4.56 16.69
CA THR A 313 -11.63 -4.62 15.67
C THR A 313 -11.70 -3.42 14.73
N VAL A 314 -12.90 -3.07 14.25
CA VAL A 314 -13.12 -1.88 13.42
C VAL A 314 -12.75 -0.60 14.18
N LEU A 315 -13.20 -0.45 15.44
CA LEU A 315 -12.86 0.71 16.26
C LEU A 315 -11.34 0.83 16.46
N ARG A 316 -10.66 -0.30 16.69
CA ARG A 316 -9.20 -0.35 16.82
C ARG A 316 -8.51 0.05 15.51
N SER A 317 -9.03 -0.37 14.36
CA SER A 317 -8.52 0.02 13.04
C SER A 317 -8.73 1.51 12.71
N CYS A 318 -9.73 2.15 13.28
CA CYS A 318 -9.92 3.61 13.17
C CYS A 318 -9.00 4.39 14.11
N TYR A 319 -8.78 3.90 15.34
CA TYR A 319 -8.07 4.63 16.37
C TYR A 319 -6.54 4.52 16.25
N ARG A 320 -6.01 3.31 15.96
CA ARG A 320 -4.56 3.06 15.90
C ARG A 320 -3.82 3.90 14.87
N PRO A 321 -4.33 4.11 13.63
CA PRO A 321 -3.70 5.02 12.68
C PRO A 321 -3.53 6.44 13.21
N MET A 322 -4.52 6.95 13.94
CA MET A 322 -4.47 8.30 14.52
C MET A 322 -3.43 8.39 15.64
N LEU A 323 -3.29 7.33 16.45
CA LEU A 323 -2.23 7.26 17.46
C LEU A 323 -0.84 7.29 16.82
N LEU A 324 -0.62 6.53 15.74
CA LEU A 324 0.66 6.50 15.05
C LEU A 324 0.99 7.88 14.44
N LEU A 325 0.01 8.57 13.86
CA LEU A 325 0.21 9.92 13.32
C LEU A 325 0.52 10.98 14.39
N THR A 326 0.03 10.80 15.63
CA THR A 326 0.20 11.80 16.69
C THR A 326 1.37 11.50 17.62
N LEU A 327 1.66 10.23 17.88
CA LEU A 327 2.67 9.83 18.88
C LEU A 327 4.00 9.39 18.26
N GLU A 328 4.01 8.93 17.00
CA GLU A 328 5.19 8.42 16.33
C GLU A 328 5.73 9.44 15.32
N SER A 329 6.74 10.22 15.72
CA SER A 329 7.30 11.29 14.90
C SER A 329 7.83 10.81 13.54
N MET A 330 8.45 9.62 13.49
CA MET A 330 9.00 9.06 12.26
C MET A 330 7.87 8.66 11.29
N CYS A 331 6.83 7.99 11.80
CA CYS A 331 5.64 7.68 11.01
C CYS A 331 4.97 8.97 10.53
N ALA A 332 4.77 9.94 11.42
CA ALA A 332 4.12 11.22 11.09
C ALA A 332 4.88 12.00 10.00
N CYS A 333 6.20 12.13 10.11
CA CYS A 333 7.02 12.86 9.11
C CYS A 333 6.99 12.18 7.73
N LEU A 334 7.09 10.85 7.68
CA LEU A 334 7.05 10.11 6.40
C LEU A 334 5.63 10.12 5.80
N CYS A 335 4.59 10.00 6.64
CA CYS A 335 3.21 10.17 6.22
C CYS A 335 2.94 11.58 5.69
N LEU A 336 3.47 12.62 6.36
CA LEU A 336 3.34 14.01 5.91
C LEU A 336 4.04 14.21 4.56
N PHE A 337 5.26 13.69 4.39
CA PHE A 337 5.96 13.79 3.11
C PHE A 337 5.15 13.12 1.98
N SER A 338 4.69 11.90 2.20
CA SER A 338 3.88 11.20 1.21
C SER A 338 2.53 11.91 0.96
N ALA A 339 1.94 12.53 1.98
CA ALA A 339 0.69 13.29 1.88
C ALA A 339 0.85 14.56 1.03
N VAL A 340 1.94 15.31 1.23
CA VAL A 340 2.26 16.49 0.42
C VAL A 340 2.44 16.12 -1.04
N LEU A 341 3.13 15.01 -1.34
CA LEU A 341 3.32 14.56 -2.73
C LEU A 341 1.99 14.23 -3.41
N LEU A 342 1.06 13.56 -2.72
CA LEU A 342 -0.27 13.30 -3.26
C LEU A 342 -1.08 14.60 -3.39
N GLY A 343 -0.96 15.51 -2.42
CA GLY A 343 -1.57 16.83 -2.49
C GLY A 343 -1.14 17.60 -3.73
N ILE A 344 0.16 17.64 -4.04
CA ILE A 344 0.71 18.27 -5.24
C ILE A 344 0.21 17.59 -6.52
N LEU A 345 0.18 16.25 -6.55
CA LEU A 345 -0.33 15.49 -7.69
C LEU A 345 -1.78 15.87 -8.01
N TYR A 346 -2.64 15.91 -6.99
CA TYR A 346 -4.04 16.28 -7.17
C TYR A 346 -4.25 17.78 -7.45
N LEU A 347 -3.38 18.63 -6.93
CA LEU A 347 -3.39 20.05 -7.25
C LEU A 347 -3.05 20.28 -8.73
N PHE A 348 -2.15 19.49 -9.32
CA PHE A 348 -1.81 19.56 -10.73
C PHE A 348 -3.01 19.31 -11.64
N PHE A 349 -4.06 18.61 -11.22
CA PHE A 349 -5.26 18.45 -12.03
C PHE A 349 -5.94 19.80 -12.36
N GLY A 350 -6.01 20.70 -11.39
CA GLY A 350 -6.47 22.07 -11.63
C GLY A 350 -5.42 22.93 -12.34
N ALA A 351 -4.17 22.87 -11.88
CA ALA A 351 -3.07 23.69 -12.40
C ALA A 351 -2.76 23.42 -13.87
N PHE A 352 -2.73 22.15 -14.31
CA PHE A 352 -2.46 21.81 -15.71
C PHE A 352 -3.51 22.38 -16.67
N ASN A 353 -4.78 22.35 -16.26
CA ASN A 353 -5.83 22.95 -17.05
C ASN A 353 -5.57 24.46 -17.23
N THR A 354 -5.29 25.19 -16.15
CA THR A 354 -4.96 26.62 -16.22
C THR A 354 -3.69 26.87 -17.02
N VAL A 355 -2.60 26.15 -16.72
CA VAL A 355 -1.29 26.39 -17.33
C VAL A 355 -1.29 26.10 -18.84
N PHE A 356 -1.70 24.89 -19.23
CA PHE A 356 -1.61 24.47 -20.64
C PHE A 356 -2.65 25.14 -21.53
N SER A 357 -3.84 25.52 -21.00
CA SER A 357 -4.82 26.24 -21.76
C SER A 357 -4.45 27.72 -21.92
N THR A 358 -3.92 28.39 -20.88
CA THR A 358 -3.61 29.84 -20.96
C THR A 358 -2.27 30.11 -21.63
N VAL A 359 -1.22 29.32 -21.38
CA VAL A 359 0.12 29.57 -21.92
C VAL A 359 0.30 29.00 -23.33
N TYR A 360 -0.24 27.81 -23.59
CA TYR A 360 -0.04 27.06 -24.84
C TYR A 360 -1.31 26.94 -25.70
N GLY A 361 -2.46 27.44 -25.22
CA GLY A 361 -3.72 27.39 -25.97
C GLY A 361 -4.25 25.96 -26.17
N PHE A 362 -3.91 25.00 -25.27
CA PHE A 362 -4.31 23.61 -25.40
C PHE A 362 -5.83 23.45 -25.23
N ASN A 363 -6.40 22.62 -26.09
CA ASN A 363 -7.76 22.12 -25.94
C ASN A 363 -7.84 21.10 -24.81
N GLN A 364 -9.06 20.78 -24.35
CA GLN A 364 -9.28 19.92 -23.18
C GLN A 364 -8.66 18.53 -23.31
N TRP A 365 -8.70 17.90 -24.50
CA TRP A 365 -8.04 16.61 -24.72
C TRP A 365 -6.50 16.71 -24.72
N GLN A 366 -5.93 17.85 -25.20
CA GLN A 366 -4.48 18.10 -25.15
C GLN A 366 -3.99 18.31 -23.71
N VAL A 367 -4.78 19.01 -22.89
CA VAL A 367 -4.52 19.12 -21.45
C VAL A 367 -4.56 17.72 -20.80
N GLY A 368 -5.52 16.87 -21.16
CA GLY A 368 -5.56 15.49 -20.71
C GLY A 368 -4.29 14.70 -21.09
N LEU A 369 -3.78 14.87 -22.32
CA LEU A 369 -2.54 14.26 -22.78
C LEU A 369 -1.29 14.74 -22.02
N SER A 370 -1.27 15.98 -21.51
CA SER A 370 -0.11 16.48 -20.76
C SER A 370 0.18 15.68 -19.49
N PHE A 371 -0.83 15.01 -18.92
CA PHE A 371 -0.66 14.08 -17.78
C PHE A 371 0.13 12.82 -18.12
N MET A 372 0.25 12.49 -19.41
CA MET A 372 1.10 11.37 -19.84
C MET A 372 2.58 11.57 -19.47
N GLY A 373 3.02 12.82 -19.24
CA GLY A 373 4.35 13.10 -18.70
C GLY A 373 4.55 12.43 -17.33
N ILE A 374 3.63 12.67 -16.39
CA ILE A 374 3.67 12.07 -15.06
C ILE A 374 3.59 10.54 -15.18
N PHE A 375 2.67 10.02 -15.98
CA PHE A 375 2.50 8.58 -16.21
C PHE A 375 3.79 7.91 -16.70
N VAL A 376 4.42 8.46 -17.74
CA VAL A 376 5.70 7.94 -18.26
C VAL A 376 6.79 8.00 -17.20
N GLY A 377 6.86 9.09 -16.44
CA GLY A 377 7.77 9.20 -15.30
C GLY A 377 7.55 8.11 -14.26
N MET A 378 6.30 7.82 -13.89
CA MET A 378 5.95 6.73 -12.97
C MET A 378 6.39 5.36 -13.50
N LEU A 379 6.22 5.10 -14.80
CA LEU A 379 6.69 3.87 -15.43
C LEU A 379 8.22 3.72 -15.33
N PHE A 380 8.97 4.81 -15.52
CA PHE A 380 10.44 4.80 -15.31
C PHE A 380 10.79 4.53 -13.84
N GLY A 381 10.09 5.15 -12.90
CA GLY A 381 10.24 4.88 -11.47
C GLY A 381 10.03 3.39 -11.13
N ILE A 382 8.94 2.81 -11.60
CA ILE A 382 8.60 1.39 -11.42
C ILE A 382 9.66 0.49 -12.07
N SER A 383 10.09 0.80 -13.29
CA SER A 383 11.10 0.02 -14.02
C SER A 383 12.46 0.01 -13.33
N SER A 384 12.74 0.98 -12.47
CA SER A 384 13.97 1.05 -11.68
C SER A 384 13.99 0.12 -10.44
N ASP A 385 12.86 -0.50 -10.06
CA ASP A 385 12.73 -1.36 -8.87
C ASP A 385 13.81 -2.47 -8.77
N PRO A 386 14.22 -3.17 -9.84
CA PRO A 386 15.29 -4.17 -9.77
C PRO A 386 16.63 -3.61 -9.26
N LEU A 387 16.92 -2.32 -9.52
CA LEU A 387 18.13 -1.67 -9.04
C LEU A 387 18.09 -1.50 -7.52
N TRP A 388 16.93 -1.07 -7.01
CA TRP A 388 16.71 -0.86 -5.58
C TRP A 388 16.70 -2.16 -4.79
N ARG A 389 16.16 -3.24 -5.35
CA ARG A 389 16.23 -4.59 -4.77
C ARG A 389 17.66 -5.10 -4.68
N LYS A 390 18.46 -4.93 -5.75
CA LYS A 390 19.89 -5.28 -5.72
C LYS A 390 20.63 -4.48 -4.65
N ASN A 391 20.31 -3.18 -4.51
CA ASN A 391 20.92 -2.35 -3.47
C ASN A 391 20.55 -2.84 -2.07
N TYR A 392 19.28 -3.17 -1.83
CA TYR A 392 18.81 -3.75 -0.57
C TYR A 392 19.55 -5.06 -0.24
N GLN A 393 19.62 -5.99 -1.17
CA GLN A 393 20.34 -7.27 -1.01
C GLN A 393 21.83 -7.06 -0.74
N ARG A 394 22.44 -6.05 -1.37
CA ARG A 394 23.85 -5.69 -1.11
C ARG A 394 24.06 -5.16 0.31
N LEU A 395 23.15 -4.32 0.81
CA LEU A 395 23.21 -3.80 2.18
C LEU A 395 23.05 -4.92 3.19
N GLU A 396 22.08 -5.81 2.98
CA GLU A 396 21.83 -7.00 3.80
C GLU A 396 23.04 -7.95 3.81
N ALA A 397 23.56 -8.31 2.65
CA ALA A 397 24.73 -9.18 2.52
C ALA A 397 25.99 -8.60 3.19
N ASN A 398 26.19 -7.27 3.10
CA ASN A 398 27.30 -6.61 3.78
C ASN A 398 27.13 -6.65 5.30
N HIS A 399 25.91 -6.52 5.81
CA HIS A 399 25.63 -6.60 7.24
C HIS A 399 25.87 -8.02 7.79
N ILE A 400 25.39 -9.04 7.08
CA ILE A 400 25.59 -10.45 7.43
C ILE A 400 27.10 -10.78 7.50
N LYS A 401 27.91 -10.23 6.59
CA LYS A 401 29.37 -10.42 6.63
C LYS A 401 30.03 -9.81 7.86
N VAL A 402 29.48 -8.74 8.42
CA VAL A 402 30.08 -8.01 9.57
C VAL A 402 29.56 -8.55 10.90
N VAL A 403 28.26 -8.90 10.99
CA VAL A 403 27.59 -9.26 12.25
C VAL A 403 27.35 -10.77 12.37
N GLY A 404 27.46 -11.52 11.27
CA GLY A 404 27.12 -12.96 11.20
C GLY A 404 25.63 -13.19 10.88
N GLU A 405 25.25 -14.47 10.69
CA GLU A 405 23.91 -14.88 10.24
C GLU A 405 22.73 -14.51 11.18
N ARG A 406 23.00 -14.08 12.41
CA ARG A 406 22.00 -13.64 13.39
C ARG A 406 21.63 -12.15 13.27
N GLY A 407 22.17 -11.43 12.29
CA GLY A 407 21.85 -10.02 12.07
C GLY A 407 20.44 -9.87 11.45
N GLU A 408 19.48 -9.34 12.21
CA GLU A 408 18.16 -9.01 11.68
C GLU A 408 18.23 -7.89 10.64
N SER A 409 17.37 -7.97 9.61
CA SER A 409 17.27 -6.96 8.56
C SER A 409 16.84 -5.60 9.14
N MET A 410 17.55 -4.53 8.81
CA MET A 410 17.22 -3.18 9.30
C MET A 410 16.16 -2.51 8.41
N PRO A 411 15.04 -2.02 8.95
CA PRO A 411 14.01 -1.32 8.19
C PRO A 411 14.54 -0.13 7.38
N GLU A 412 15.58 0.56 7.88
CA GLU A 412 16.18 1.71 7.24
C GLU A 412 16.72 1.42 5.82
N TRP A 413 17.08 0.17 5.53
CA TRP A 413 17.55 -0.24 4.19
C TRP A 413 16.45 -0.19 3.12
N ARG A 414 15.21 0.06 3.51
CA ARG A 414 14.09 0.30 2.60
C ARG A 414 14.00 1.75 2.10
N LEU A 415 14.70 2.70 2.74
CA LEU A 415 14.63 4.12 2.41
C LEU A 415 15.45 4.60 1.19
N PRO A 416 16.49 3.90 0.68
CA PRO A 416 17.26 4.36 -0.47
C PRO A 416 16.43 4.76 -1.70
N PRO A 417 15.35 4.07 -2.10
CA PRO A 417 14.47 4.54 -3.17
C PRO A 417 13.88 5.91 -2.88
N ALA A 418 13.44 6.17 -1.64
CA ALA A 418 12.89 7.46 -1.24
C ALA A 418 13.96 8.56 -1.24
N ILE A 419 15.19 8.25 -0.83
CA ILE A 419 16.34 9.19 -0.87
C ILE A 419 16.67 9.56 -2.33
N GLY A 420 16.68 8.58 -3.23
CA GLY A 420 16.91 8.81 -4.66
C GLY A 420 15.74 9.53 -5.34
N GLY A 421 14.50 9.23 -4.95
CA GLY A 421 13.29 9.82 -5.53
C GLY A 421 13.03 11.26 -5.12
N ALA A 422 13.36 11.65 -3.89
CA ALA A 422 13.07 12.99 -3.38
C ALA A 422 13.70 14.13 -4.21
N PRO A 423 14.96 14.07 -4.67
CA PRO A 423 15.52 15.05 -5.60
C PRO A 423 14.78 15.12 -6.94
N PHE A 424 14.36 13.97 -7.49
CA PHE A 424 13.61 13.95 -8.76
C PHE A 424 12.28 14.70 -8.65
N VAL A 425 11.57 14.56 -7.53
CA VAL A 425 10.34 15.33 -7.24
C VAL A 425 10.63 16.82 -7.28
N THR A 426 11.60 17.27 -6.50
CA THR A 426 11.92 18.69 -6.36
C THR A 426 12.41 19.30 -7.67
N VAL A 427 13.34 18.64 -8.35
CA VAL A 427 13.88 19.08 -9.66
C VAL A 427 12.77 19.10 -10.70
N GLY A 428 11.90 18.09 -10.73
CA GLY A 428 10.77 18.01 -11.65
C GLY A 428 9.81 19.20 -11.53
N ILE A 429 9.46 19.59 -10.29
CA ILE A 429 8.60 20.74 -10.02
C ILE A 429 9.29 22.05 -10.45
N PHE A 430 10.58 22.23 -10.16
CA PHE A 430 11.29 23.45 -10.59
C PHE A 430 11.47 23.51 -12.11
N ILE A 431 11.72 22.40 -12.80
CA ILE A 431 11.70 22.37 -14.27
C ILE A 431 10.32 22.81 -14.76
N PHE A 432 9.23 22.21 -14.27
CA PHE A 432 7.87 22.62 -14.63
C PHE A 432 7.64 24.11 -14.37
N ALA A 433 8.00 24.61 -13.18
CA ALA A 433 7.81 26.01 -12.78
C ALA A 433 8.48 27.01 -13.71
N TRP A 434 9.74 26.79 -14.08
CA TRP A 434 10.57 27.77 -14.78
C TRP A 434 10.77 27.51 -16.27
N THR A 435 10.09 26.52 -16.83
CA THR A 435 10.05 26.29 -18.28
C THR A 435 8.67 26.53 -18.88
N THR A 436 7.68 26.90 -18.08
CA THR A 436 6.31 27.19 -18.53
C THR A 436 6.23 28.64 -19.04
N TYR A 437 6.71 28.86 -20.26
CA TYR A 437 6.63 30.13 -20.97
C TYR A 437 6.14 29.88 -22.39
N SER A 438 5.44 30.86 -22.99
CA SER A 438 4.91 30.77 -24.35
C SER A 438 5.98 30.58 -25.45
N HIS A 439 7.23 31.03 -25.19
CA HIS A 439 8.37 30.85 -26.09
C HIS A 439 9.12 29.51 -25.88
N VAL A 440 8.84 28.78 -24.81
CA VAL A 440 9.40 27.47 -24.57
C VAL A 440 8.46 26.39 -25.11
N HIS A 441 9.01 25.40 -25.79
CA HIS A 441 8.19 24.31 -26.34
C HIS A 441 7.48 23.55 -25.21
N TRP A 442 6.18 23.28 -25.38
CA TRP A 442 5.30 22.63 -24.38
C TRP A 442 5.81 21.29 -23.83
N ILE A 443 6.67 20.58 -24.56
CA ILE A 443 7.23 19.29 -24.12
C ILE A 443 8.18 19.45 -22.92
N VAL A 444 8.83 20.61 -22.75
CA VAL A 444 9.84 20.82 -21.70
C VAL A 444 9.21 20.79 -20.30
N PRO A 445 8.14 21.56 -19.99
CA PRO A 445 7.45 21.40 -18.72
C PRO A 445 6.86 19.99 -18.51
N ILE A 446 6.42 19.29 -19.57
CA ILE A 446 5.95 17.90 -19.49
C ILE A 446 7.10 16.96 -19.07
N ILE A 447 8.33 17.17 -19.56
CA ILE A 447 9.51 16.43 -19.09
C ILE A 447 9.73 16.68 -17.59
N GLY A 448 9.57 17.92 -17.12
CA GLY A 448 9.62 18.24 -15.69
C GLY A 448 8.62 17.40 -14.87
N THR A 449 7.39 17.26 -15.38
CA THR A 449 6.38 16.42 -14.72
C THR A 449 6.71 14.93 -14.75
N ALA A 450 7.45 14.45 -15.76
CA ALA A 450 7.94 13.07 -15.78
C ALA A 450 8.99 12.81 -14.67
N PHE A 451 9.89 13.76 -14.43
CA PHE A 451 10.80 13.67 -13.27
C PHE A 451 10.02 13.64 -11.95
N PHE A 452 9.00 14.48 -11.81
CA PHE A 452 8.12 14.48 -10.64
C PHE A 452 7.46 13.10 -10.46
N GLY A 453 6.84 12.54 -11.51
CA GLY A 453 6.17 11.23 -11.45
C GLY A 453 7.12 10.08 -11.07
N ALA A 454 8.32 10.03 -11.64
CA ALA A 454 9.34 9.06 -11.29
C ALA A 454 9.75 9.16 -9.81
N GLY A 455 9.96 10.38 -9.33
CA GLY A 455 10.32 10.65 -7.95
C GLY A 455 9.23 10.25 -6.95
N VAL A 456 7.96 10.56 -7.25
CA VAL A 456 6.80 10.22 -6.40
C VAL A 456 6.70 8.72 -6.16
N VAL A 457 6.80 7.90 -7.21
CA VAL A 457 6.73 6.44 -7.09
C VAL A 457 7.87 5.89 -6.24
N LEU A 458 9.09 6.39 -6.45
CA LEU A 458 10.25 5.97 -5.66
C LEU A 458 10.11 6.33 -4.18
N VAL A 459 9.63 7.54 -3.88
CA VAL A 459 9.39 7.97 -2.50
C VAL A 459 8.33 7.11 -1.84
N TYR A 460 7.21 6.84 -2.53
CA TYR A 460 6.16 5.98 -1.98
C TYR A 460 6.63 4.55 -1.74
N SER A 461 7.36 3.96 -2.70
CA SER A 461 7.92 2.62 -2.55
C SER A 461 8.80 2.50 -1.31
N GLY A 462 9.70 3.46 -1.10
CA GLY A 462 10.57 3.49 0.08
C GLY A 462 9.82 3.69 1.38
N ILE A 463 8.86 4.63 1.42
CA ILE A 463 8.09 4.92 2.64
C ILE A 463 7.19 3.73 3.02
N PHE A 464 6.47 3.13 2.06
CA PHE A 464 5.54 2.04 2.38
C PHE A 464 6.27 0.81 2.90
N THR A 465 7.35 0.41 2.23
CA THR A 465 8.14 -0.74 2.69
C THR A 465 8.83 -0.48 4.02
N PHE A 466 9.31 0.75 4.24
CA PHE A 466 9.88 1.14 5.53
C PHE A 466 8.84 1.09 6.67
N LEU A 467 7.62 1.63 6.47
CA LEU A 467 6.57 1.63 7.49
C LEU A 467 6.17 0.21 7.89
N VAL A 468 6.12 -0.72 6.93
CA VAL A 468 5.83 -2.13 7.20
C VAL A 468 6.93 -2.78 8.04
N ASP A 469 8.18 -2.60 7.66
CA ASP A 469 9.31 -3.24 8.34
C ASP A 469 9.62 -2.57 9.70
N ALA A 470 9.38 -1.26 9.86
CA ALA A 470 9.62 -0.55 11.12
C ALA A 470 8.53 -0.78 12.17
N TYR A 471 7.30 -1.07 11.76
CA TYR A 471 6.15 -1.28 12.64
C TYR A 471 5.45 -2.62 12.37
N PRO A 472 6.10 -3.78 12.46
CA PRO A 472 5.56 -5.06 12.01
C PRO A 472 4.26 -5.47 12.72
N GLU A 473 4.11 -5.18 14.02
CA GLU A 473 2.88 -5.43 14.77
C GLU A 473 1.74 -4.44 14.42
N PHE A 474 2.08 -3.28 13.86
CA PHE A 474 1.17 -2.19 13.53
C PHE A 474 1.22 -1.82 12.04
N ALA A 475 1.80 -2.66 11.18
CA ALA A 475 2.04 -2.35 9.78
C ALA A 475 0.77 -1.92 9.05
N ALA A 476 -0.33 -2.65 9.23
CA ALA A 476 -1.63 -2.28 8.70
C ALA A 476 -2.10 -0.90 9.18
N SER A 477 -1.91 -0.61 10.46
CA SER A 477 -2.29 0.70 11.03
C SER A 477 -1.39 1.82 10.52
N ALA A 478 -0.09 1.56 10.29
CA ALA A 478 0.85 2.53 9.72
C ALA A 478 0.53 2.84 8.25
N LEU A 479 0.20 1.82 7.45
CA LEU A 479 -0.25 2.01 6.07
C LEU A 479 -1.60 2.71 5.99
N ALA A 480 -2.54 2.40 6.90
CA ALA A 480 -3.82 3.10 6.98
C ALA A 480 -3.65 4.57 7.40
N ALA A 481 -2.75 4.87 8.33
CA ALA A 481 -2.35 6.21 8.71
C ALA A 481 -1.79 6.99 7.52
N ASN A 482 -0.89 6.38 6.76
CA ASN A 482 -0.34 6.95 5.54
C ASN A 482 -1.42 7.19 4.47
N SER A 483 -2.32 6.22 4.26
CA SER A 483 -3.42 6.35 3.29
C SER A 483 -4.38 7.48 3.68
N PHE A 484 -4.75 7.59 4.95
CA PHE A 484 -5.61 8.65 5.45
C PHE A 484 -4.96 10.04 5.31
N ALA A 485 -3.68 10.18 5.70
CA ALA A 485 -2.94 11.44 5.57
C ALA A 485 -2.83 11.86 4.09
N ARG A 486 -2.46 10.94 3.20
CA ARG A 486 -2.38 11.19 1.76
C ARG A 486 -3.71 11.65 1.16
N SER A 487 -4.79 10.94 1.46
CA SER A 487 -6.11 11.28 0.95
C SER A 487 -6.61 12.61 1.49
N SER A 488 -6.30 12.96 2.73
CA SER A 488 -6.63 14.25 3.32
C SER A 488 -5.95 15.40 2.55
N PHE A 489 -4.65 15.29 2.30
CA PHE A 489 -3.91 16.31 1.52
C PHE A 489 -4.31 16.31 0.05
N GLY A 490 -4.52 15.14 -0.55
CA GLY A 490 -5.02 15.01 -1.92
C GLY A 490 -6.38 15.67 -2.14
N GLY A 491 -7.24 15.68 -1.10
CA GLY A 491 -8.51 16.41 -1.12
C GLY A 491 -8.37 17.90 -0.85
N ILE A 492 -7.51 18.30 0.09
CA ILE A 492 -7.39 19.70 0.54
C ILE A 492 -6.64 20.58 -0.48
N PHE A 493 -5.54 20.07 -1.05
CA PHE A 493 -4.67 20.87 -1.93
C PHE A 493 -5.37 21.44 -3.17
N PRO A 494 -6.24 20.69 -3.88
CA PRO A 494 -6.99 21.25 -5.01
C PRO A 494 -7.89 22.43 -4.65
N LEU A 495 -8.41 22.49 -3.40
CA LEU A 495 -9.34 23.54 -2.97
C LEU A 495 -8.74 24.95 -3.03
N PHE A 496 -7.45 25.10 -2.75
CA PHE A 496 -6.76 26.39 -2.81
C PHE A 496 -5.84 26.53 -4.01
N GLY A 497 -5.73 25.49 -4.83
CA GLY A 497 -4.81 25.42 -5.96
C GLY A 497 -5.06 26.55 -6.96
N THR A 498 -6.30 26.75 -7.42
CA THR A 498 -6.65 27.78 -8.39
C THR A 498 -6.32 29.17 -7.84
N GLN A 499 -6.75 29.50 -6.61
CA GLN A 499 -6.47 30.81 -6.00
C GLN A 499 -4.97 31.04 -5.79
N MET A 500 -4.22 29.99 -5.49
CA MET A 500 -2.76 30.08 -5.35
C MET A 500 -2.10 30.44 -6.69
N TYR A 501 -2.50 29.79 -7.78
CA TYR A 501 -1.98 30.06 -9.12
C TYR A 501 -2.41 31.44 -9.64
N ASP A 502 -3.63 31.89 -9.35
CA ASP A 502 -4.13 33.20 -9.77
C ASP A 502 -3.42 34.35 -9.04
N ARG A 503 -3.11 34.16 -7.73
CA ARG A 503 -2.47 35.23 -6.93
C ARG A 503 -0.95 35.27 -7.05
N LEU A 504 -0.28 34.13 -7.09
CA LEU A 504 1.18 34.06 -7.13
C LEU A 504 1.72 33.97 -8.56
N GLY A 505 0.86 33.68 -9.54
CA GLY A 505 1.28 33.32 -10.89
C GLY A 505 1.89 31.92 -10.98
N ILE A 506 2.00 31.41 -12.19
CA ILE A 506 2.39 30.01 -12.46
C ILE A 506 3.75 29.67 -11.86
N HIS A 507 4.74 30.53 -12.06
CA HIS A 507 6.13 30.28 -11.66
C HIS A 507 6.31 30.22 -10.15
N TRP A 508 5.76 31.21 -9.43
CA TRP A 508 5.91 31.28 -7.98
C TRP A 508 5.01 30.29 -7.23
N ALA A 509 3.79 30.05 -7.74
CA ALA A 509 2.93 29.01 -7.18
C ALA A 509 3.58 27.63 -7.27
N SER A 510 4.12 27.27 -8.43
CA SER A 510 4.86 26.02 -8.61
C SER A 510 6.16 25.98 -7.81
N SER A 511 6.88 27.13 -7.71
CA SER A 511 8.10 27.21 -6.89
C SER A 511 7.82 27.02 -5.41
N LEU A 512 6.69 27.52 -4.89
CA LEU A 512 6.26 27.30 -3.50
C LEU A 512 6.12 25.80 -3.22
N LEU A 513 5.50 25.05 -4.14
CA LEU A 513 5.40 23.59 -4.04
C LEU A 513 6.79 22.92 -4.12
N GLY A 514 7.67 23.43 -4.98
CA GLY A 514 9.06 22.98 -5.07
C GLY A 514 9.85 23.21 -3.78
N PHE A 515 9.71 24.36 -3.15
CA PHE A 515 10.34 24.65 -1.85
C PHE A 515 9.76 23.79 -0.73
N LEU A 516 8.47 23.48 -0.75
CA LEU A 516 7.85 22.58 0.21
C LEU A 516 8.44 21.16 0.10
N THR A 517 8.63 20.66 -1.12
CA THR A 517 9.27 19.34 -1.33
C THR A 517 10.76 19.38 -0.99
N LEU A 518 11.45 20.49 -1.24
CA LEU A 518 12.86 20.69 -0.86
C LEU A 518 13.04 20.64 0.66
N LEU A 519 12.12 21.24 1.43
CA LEU A 519 12.13 21.19 2.89
C LEU A 519 12.00 19.75 3.42
N MET A 520 11.25 18.91 2.70
CA MET A 520 11.00 17.52 3.09
C MET A 520 12.04 16.53 2.54
N LEU A 521 12.83 16.93 1.57
CA LEU A 521 13.86 16.10 0.93
C LEU A 521 14.85 15.46 1.94
N PRO A 522 15.27 16.10 3.04
CA PRO A 522 16.17 15.49 4.00
C PRO A 522 15.55 14.34 4.82
N PHE A 523 14.21 14.25 4.95
CA PHE A 523 13.56 13.31 5.86
C PHE A 523 13.95 11.85 5.61
N PRO A 524 13.86 11.29 4.38
CA PRO A 524 14.29 9.92 4.15
C PRO A 524 15.75 9.66 4.49
N TYR A 525 16.64 10.63 4.23
CA TYR A 525 18.07 10.52 4.56
C TYR A 525 18.31 10.56 6.07
N VAL A 526 17.66 11.47 6.79
CA VAL A 526 17.75 11.57 8.26
C VAL A 526 17.29 10.25 8.89
N PHE A 527 16.17 9.70 8.45
CA PHE A 527 15.69 8.42 8.97
C PHE A 527 16.55 7.23 8.54
N PHE A 528 17.17 7.28 7.37
CA PHE A 528 18.15 6.27 6.97
C PHE A 528 19.38 6.29 7.90
N ARG A 529 19.85 7.47 8.30
CA ARG A 529 21.08 7.63 9.12
C ARG A 529 20.84 7.45 10.60
N TYR A 530 19.72 7.99 11.11
CA TYR A 530 19.43 8.07 12.55
C TYR A 530 18.20 7.24 12.95
N GLY A 531 17.60 6.50 12.04
CA GLY A 531 16.35 5.77 12.27
C GLY A 531 16.45 4.77 13.42
N LYS A 532 17.57 4.03 13.53
CA LYS A 532 17.84 3.11 14.64
C LYS A 532 17.74 3.78 16.02
N ASP A 533 18.32 4.97 16.18
CA ASP A 533 18.30 5.68 17.47
C ASP A 533 16.94 6.33 17.75
N ILE A 534 16.22 6.74 16.72
CA ILE A 534 14.85 7.25 16.84
C ILE A 534 13.90 6.12 17.23
N ARG A 535 14.02 4.93 16.62
CA ARG A 535 13.20 3.76 16.95
C ARG A 535 13.37 3.27 18.39
N LYS A 536 14.57 3.36 18.95
CA LYS A 536 14.80 3.04 20.38
C LYS A 536 13.93 3.86 21.34
N ARG A 537 13.47 5.05 20.94
CA ARG A 537 12.60 5.93 21.72
C ARG A 537 11.12 5.72 21.40
N SER A 538 10.80 4.96 20.36
CA SER A 538 9.44 4.65 19.93
C SER A 538 8.80 3.61 20.84
N LYS A 539 7.49 3.75 21.07
CA LYS A 539 6.68 2.78 21.81
C LYS A 539 6.06 1.69 20.91
N PHE A 540 6.03 1.93 19.60
CA PHE A 540 5.32 1.09 18.62
C PHE A 540 6.25 0.48 17.57
N ALA A 541 7.46 1.04 17.38
CA ALA A 541 8.44 0.49 16.47
C ALA A 541 9.22 -0.66 17.13
N THR A 542 9.68 -1.60 16.30
CA THR A 542 10.53 -2.70 16.78
C THR A 542 11.82 -2.14 17.35
N SER A 543 11.99 -2.25 18.67
CA SER A 543 13.29 -2.02 19.32
C SER A 543 14.09 -3.32 19.20
N MET A 544 15.08 -3.36 18.34
CA MET A 544 16.13 -4.38 18.42
C MET A 544 16.95 -4.08 19.67
N THR A 545 16.83 -4.91 20.68
CA THR A 545 17.73 -4.97 21.85
C THR A 545 19.08 -5.52 21.44
#